data_86d210a6257d196c2ec9844d89d2ee2d
#
_entry.id   86d210a6257d196c2ec9844d89d2ee2d
#
_cell.length_a   1.000
_cell.length_b   1.000
_cell.length_c   1.000
_cell.angle_alpha   90.00
_cell.angle_beta   90.00
_cell.angle_gamma   90.00
#
_symmetry.space_group_name_H-M   'P 1'
#
loop_
_entity.id
_entity.type
_entity.pdbx_description
1 polymer ?
#
loop_
_entity_poly.entity_id
_entity_poly.type
_entity_poly.pdbx_seq_one_letter_code
_entity_poly.pdbx_strand_id
1 'polypeptide(L)'
;AAQDTFISSTFWTERIGPTAALKTLKIMKRVKSWEIITQKGKKVQDGWIRISKKYNIPVTCSAIPSVSSFKINSKNHLKYKTFITQEMLKKGFIASTHFYACTEHKEAYINNYLNELDSIFNILSKCDREEINIDDILDGPVCHSGFSRLN
;
A
#
# COMPACT_ATOMS: atom_id res chain seq x y z
N ALA A 1 29.95 -4.35 22.94
CA ALA A 1 28.65 -4.23 22.19
C ALA A 1 28.81 -4.59 20.71
N ALA A 2 29.69 -3.90 19.92
CA ALA A 2 29.83 -4.18 18.49
C ALA A 2 30.37 -5.58 18.17
N GLN A 3 31.19 -6.17 19.06
CA GLN A 3 31.72 -7.53 18.93
C GLN A 3 30.70 -8.61 19.33
N ASP A 4 29.70 -8.23 20.12
CA ASP A 4 28.65 -9.14 20.59
C ASP A 4 27.42 -9.15 19.66
N THR A 5 27.43 -8.30 18.62
CA THR A 5 26.37 -8.18 17.63
C THR A 5 26.94 -8.33 16.23
N PHE A 6 26.17 -8.94 15.32
CA PHE A 6 26.53 -9.04 13.91
C PHE A 6 26.35 -7.68 13.20
N ILE A 7 27.22 -6.72 13.51
CA ILE A 7 27.27 -5.45 12.80
C ILE A 7 28.25 -5.64 11.62
N SER A 8 27.71 -5.78 10.43
CA SER A 8 28.48 -5.94 9.21
C SER A 8 28.06 -4.90 8.15
N SER A 9 29.02 -4.37 7.43
CA SER A 9 28.79 -3.43 6.33
C SER A 9 29.98 -3.44 5.36
N THR A 10 29.70 -3.20 4.10
CA THR A 10 30.73 -3.06 3.07
C THR A 10 31.51 -1.75 3.20
N PHE A 11 30.89 -0.70 3.75
CA PHE A 11 31.44 0.66 3.81
C PHE A 11 31.71 1.15 5.23
N TRP A 12 32.43 0.35 6.02
CA TRP A 12 32.71 0.60 7.43
C TRP A 12 33.39 1.96 7.73
N THR A 13 34.30 2.38 6.87
CA THR A 13 35.08 3.61 7.05
C THR A 13 34.51 4.79 6.27
N GLU A 14 33.45 4.59 5.52
CA GLU A 14 32.82 5.64 4.76
C GLU A 14 32.08 6.62 5.67
N ARG A 15 32.16 7.93 5.37
CA ARG A 15 31.49 8.97 6.16
C ARG A 15 30.17 9.41 5.55
N ILE A 16 29.94 9.20 4.27
CA ILE A 16 28.77 9.68 3.53
C ILE A 16 27.48 9.06 4.11
N GLY A 17 27.41 7.73 4.18
CA GLY A 17 26.26 7.02 4.70
C GLY A 17 25.89 7.41 6.13
N PRO A 18 26.80 7.32 7.12
CA PRO A 18 26.55 7.76 8.48
C PRO A 18 26.16 9.24 8.61
N THR A 19 26.82 10.13 7.84
CA THR A 19 26.48 11.55 7.84
C THR A 19 25.08 11.82 7.32
N ALA A 20 24.68 11.16 6.21
CA ALA A 20 23.35 11.23 5.66
C ALA A 20 22.30 10.69 6.64
N ALA A 21 22.57 9.55 7.29
CA ALA A 21 21.70 8.96 8.30
C ALA A 21 21.47 9.91 9.49
N LEU A 22 22.54 10.50 10.04
CA LEU A 22 22.44 11.46 11.13
C LEU A 22 21.64 12.71 10.73
N LYS A 23 21.84 13.20 9.50
CA LYS A 23 21.06 14.34 8.98
C LYS A 23 19.60 14.00 8.84
N THR A 24 19.30 12.82 8.28
CA THR A 24 17.94 12.31 8.16
C THR A 24 17.23 12.23 9.51
N LEU A 25 17.86 11.62 10.52
CA LEU A 25 17.31 11.52 11.87
C LEU A 25 17.04 12.89 12.49
N LYS A 26 17.97 13.87 12.31
CA LYS A 26 17.76 15.25 12.76
C LYS A 26 16.56 15.90 12.10
N ILE A 27 16.37 15.70 10.78
CA ILE A 27 15.21 16.22 10.06
C ILE A 27 13.93 15.55 10.55
N MET A 28 13.92 14.21 10.63
CA MET A 28 12.77 13.45 11.12
C MET A 28 12.32 13.95 12.50
N LYS A 29 13.27 14.15 13.43
CA LYS A 29 12.99 14.70 14.76
C LYS A 29 12.41 16.12 14.69
N ARG A 30 12.97 16.98 13.83
CA ARG A 30 12.52 18.36 13.67
C ARG A 30 11.09 18.48 13.15
N VAL A 31 10.75 17.67 12.13
CA VAL A 31 9.42 17.71 11.49
C VAL A 31 8.43 16.74 12.13
N LYS A 32 8.86 15.90 13.08
CA LYS A 32 8.07 14.84 13.70
C LYS A 32 7.43 13.92 12.64
N SER A 33 8.22 13.47 11.68
CA SER A 33 7.75 12.74 10.50
C SER A 33 6.87 11.54 10.84
N TRP A 34 7.14 10.85 11.97
CA TRP A 34 6.35 9.71 12.44
C TRP A 34 4.89 10.07 12.75
N GLU A 35 4.62 11.28 13.28
CA GLU A 35 3.25 11.75 13.52
C GLU A 35 2.53 11.98 12.19
N ILE A 36 3.20 12.66 11.24
CA ILE A 36 2.66 12.95 9.91
C ILE A 36 2.31 11.67 9.14
N ILE A 37 3.27 10.74 9.05
CA ILE A 37 3.05 9.49 8.28
C ILE A 37 2.00 8.60 8.94
N THR A 38 1.92 8.58 10.29
CA THR A 38 0.89 7.83 11.01
C THR A 38 -0.50 8.39 10.73
N GLN A 39 -0.67 9.72 10.77
CA GLN A 39 -1.95 10.37 10.47
C GLN A 39 -2.40 10.10 9.02
N LYS A 40 -1.48 10.24 8.06
CA LYS A 40 -1.77 9.97 6.63
C LYS A 40 -2.13 8.50 6.40
N GLY A 41 -1.39 7.58 7.00
CA GLY A 41 -1.68 6.16 6.91
C GLY A 41 -3.03 5.79 7.53
N LYS A 42 -3.37 6.37 8.69
CA LYS A 42 -4.68 6.19 9.33
C LYS A 42 -5.81 6.69 8.43
N LYS A 43 -5.66 7.87 7.84
CA LYS A 43 -6.64 8.40 6.89
C LYS A 43 -6.90 7.45 5.72
N VAL A 44 -5.85 6.84 5.19
CA VAL A 44 -5.96 5.86 4.10
C VAL A 44 -6.66 4.58 4.58
N GLN A 45 -6.30 4.04 5.74
CA GLN A 45 -6.97 2.87 6.32
C GLN A 45 -8.47 3.13 6.57
N ASP A 46 -8.82 4.28 7.15
CA ASP A 46 -10.21 4.68 7.39
C ASP A 46 -10.97 4.79 6.05
N GLY A 47 -10.32 5.30 5.01
CA GLY A 47 -10.83 5.33 3.64
C GLY A 47 -11.12 3.94 3.09
N TRP A 48 -10.19 3.00 3.21
CA TRP A 48 -10.36 1.60 2.77
C TRP A 48 -11.54 0.92 3.50
N ILE A 49 -11.61 1.09 4.81
CA ILE A 49 -12.70 0.51 5.62
C ILE A 49 -14.05 1.11 5.21
N ARG A 50 -14.13 2.42 4.96
CA ARG A 50 -15.34 3.09 4.50
C ARG A 50 -15.79 2.55 3.14
N ILE A 51 -14.87 2.46 2.17
CA ILE A 51 -15.13 1.95 0.82
C ILE A 51 -15.57 0.47 0.88
N SER A 52 -14.87 -0.34 1.66
CA SER A 52 -15.22 -1.75 1.90
C SER A 52 -16.66 -1.91 2.39
N LYS A 53 -17.05 -1.13 3.39
CA LYS A 53 -18.42 -1.15 3.92
C LYS A 53 -19.46 -0.69 2.92
N LYS A 54 -19.16 0.38 2.16
CA LYS A 54 -20.07 0.95 1.13
C LYS A 54 -20.45 -0.08 0.07
N TYR A 55 -19.50 -0.92 -0.33
CA TYR A 55 -19.69 -1.90 -1.40
C TYR A 55 -19.86 -3.34 -0.91
N ASN A 56 -19.92 -3.54 0.41
CA ASN A 56 -20.03 -4.87 1.03
C ASN A 56 -18.94 -5.87 0.59
N ILE A 57 -17.71 -5.36 0.36
CA ILE A 57 -16.53 -6.18 0.06
C ILE A 57 -15.64 -6.17 1.30
N PRO A 58 -15.63 -7.22 2.13
CA PRO A 58 -14.91 -7.21 3.40
C PRO A 58 -13.41 -7.19 3.20
N VAL A 59 -12.73 -6.28 3.90
CA VAL A 59 -11.28 -6.17 3.93
C VAL A 59 -10.73 -6.28 5.35
N THR A 60 -9.51 -6.78 5.47
CA THR A 60 -8.74 -6.75 6.71
C THR A 60 -7.53 -5.85 6.50
N CYS A 61 -7.37 -4.83 7.33
CA CYS A 61 -6.24 -3.90 7.28
C CYS A 61 -5.15 -4.30 8.28
N SER A 62 -3.88 -3.99 7.94
CA SER A 62 -2.74 -4.16 8.85
C SER A 62 -2.82 -3.20 10.04
N ALA A 63 -2.11 -3.54 11.14
CA ALA A 63 -2.15 -2.76 12.38
C ALA A 63 -1.36 -1.45 12.32
N ILE A 64 -0.32 -1.36 11.48
CA ILE A 64 0.61 -0.21 11.45
C ILE A 64 0.18 0.78 10.37
N PRO A 65 -0.33 1.97 10.73
CA PRO A 65 -0.85 2.92 9.75
C PRO A 65 0.20 3.44 8.76
N SER A 66 1.43 3.69 9.19
CA SER A 66 2.49 4.22 8.33
C SER A 66 2.97 3.24 7.25
N VAL A 67 2.72 1.93 7.45
CA VAL A 67 3.03 0.84 6.51
C VAL A 67 1.77 0.00 6.37
N SER A 68 0.77 0.57 5.73
CA SER A 68 -0.56 -0.04 5.65
C SER A 68 -0.68 -1.03 4.52
N SER A 69 -1.47 -2.06 4.76
CA SER A 69 -1.96 -2.96 3.72
C SER A 69 -3.40 -3.36 4.02
N PHE A 70 -4.12 -3.76 2.99
CA PHE A 70 -5.40 -4.44 3.16
C PHE A 70 -5.43 -5.73 2.36
N LYS A 71 -6.19 -6.70 2.86
CA LYS A 71 -6.49 -7.95 2.18
C LYS A 71 -8.00 -8.02 1.97
N ILE A 72 -8.42 -8.35 0.76
CA ILE A 72 -9.83 -8.61 0.46
C ILE A 72 -10.16 -10.04 0.91
N ASN A 73 -11.20 -10.19 1.73
CA ASN A 73 -11.63 -11.47 2.27
C ASN A 73 -12.60 -12.14 1.29
N SER A 74 -12.09 -12.59 0.15
CA SER A 74 -12.85 -13.24 -0.92
C SER A 74 -12.03 -14.39 -1.53
N LYS A 75 -12.70 -15.41 -2.08
CA LYS A 75 -12.07 -16.46 -2.89
C LYS A 75 -11.35 -15.89 -4.12
N ASN A 76 -11.83 -14.76 -4.63
CA ASN A 76 -11.27 -14.05 -5.79
C ASN A 76 -10.22 -12.99 -5.42
N HIS A 77 -9.69 -12.99 -4.20
CA HIS A 77 -8.83 -11.92 -3.69
C HIS A 77 -7.62 -11.59 -4.58
N LEU A 78 -7.02 -12.57 -5.26
CA LEU A 78 -5.90 -12.33 -6.19
C LEU A 78 -6.36 -11.65 -7.48
N LYS A 79 -7.50 -12.07 -8.03
CA LYS A 79 -8.11 -11.42 -9.20
C LYS A 79 -8.47 -9.97 -8.88
N TYR A 80 -9.09 -9.73 -7.74
CA TYR A 80 -9.44 -8.39 -7.27
C TYR A 80 -8.20 -7.51 -7.02
N LYS A 81 -7.15 -8.08 -6.42
CA LYS A 81 -5.87 -7.39 -6.26
C LYS A 81 -5.26 -7.01 -7.63
N THR A 82 -5.29 -7.92 -8.59
CA THR A 82 -4.78 -7.68 -9.95
C THR A 82 -5.58 -6.56 -10.62
N PHE A 83 -6.90 -6.60 -10.54
CA PHE A 83 -7.78 -5.59 -11.10
C PHE A 83 -7.57 -4.20 -10.46
N ILE A 84 -7.43 -4.12 -9.13
CA ILE A 84 -7.10 -2.88 -8.44
C ILE A 84 -5.79 -2.30 -8.98
N THR A 85 -4.74 -3.11 -9.09
CA THR A 85 -3.43 -2.66 -9.57
C THR A 85 -3.52 -2.16 -11.02
N GLN A 86 -4.22 -2.88 -11.89
CA GLN A 86 -4.45 -2.54 -13.28
C GLN A 86 -5.17 -1.18 -13.41
N GLU A 87 -6.30 -1.03 -12.75
CA GLU A 87 -7.12 0.18 -12.88
C GLU A 87 -6.47 1.40 -12.21
N MET A 88 -5.81 1.21 -11.07
CA MET A 88 -5.06 2.29 -10.43
C MET A 88 -3.91 2.78 -11.32
N LEU A 89 -3.22 1.87 -12.02
CA LEU A 89 -2.16 2.23 -12.95
C LEU A 89 -2.70 3.06 -14.13
N LYS A 90 -3.85 2.70 -14.70
CA LYS A 90 -4.53 3.48 -15.75
C LYS A 90 -4.89 4.91 -15.29
N LYS A 91 -5.09 5.10 -13.98
CA LYS A 91 -5.36 6.39 -13.34
C LYS A 91 -4.09 7.14 -12.89
N GLY A 92 -2.90 6.64 -13.22
CA GLY A 92 -1.63 7.25 -12.88
C GLY A 92 -1.12 6.96 -11.46
N PHE A 93 -1.70 5.97 -10.77
CA PHE A 93 -1.24 5.53 -9.45
C PHE A 93 -0.49 4.21 -9.55
N ILE A 94 0.79 4.21 -9.12
CA ILE A 94 1.53 2.97 -8.86
C ILE A 94 1.06 2.43 -7.50
N ALA A 95 -0.11 1.82 -7.49
CA ALA A 95 -0.78 1.39 -6.27
C ALA A 95 -1.33 -0.03 -6.42
N SER A 96 -1.39 -0.74 -5.31
CA SER A 96 -2.02 -2.05 -5.17
C SER A 96 -2.75 -2.07 -3.80
N THR A 97 -2.54 -3.11 -3.00
CA THR A 97 -3.15 -3.27 -1.68
C THR A 97 -2.24 -2.80 -0.53
N HIS A 98 -1.20 -2.03 -0.84
CA HIS A 98 -0.23 -1.51 0.12
C HIS A 98 -0.12 0.01 0.02
N PHE A 99 0.14 0.65 1.15
CA PHE A 99 0.40 2.08 1.22
C PHE A 99 1.54 2.34 2.22
N TYR A 100 2.64 2.85 1.71
CA TYR A 100 3.78 3.31 2.53
C TYR A 100 3.69 4.82 2.67
N ALA A 101 3.27 5.29 3.84
CA ALA A 101 3.05 6.71 4.07
C ALA A 101 4.34 7.51 4.00
N CYS A 102 4.28 8.65 3.31
CA CYS A 102 5.37 9.60 3.14
C CYS A 102 4.92 11.01 3.54
N THR A 103 5.85 11.84 4.01
CA THR A 103 5.55 13.25 4.36
C THR A 103 5.04 14.04 3.16
N GLU A 104 5.42 13.66 1.95
CA GLU A 104 5.00 14.32 0.70
C GLU A 104 3.67 13.84 0.14
N HIS A 105 3.02 12.83 0.70
CA HIS A 105 1.65 12.48 0.35
C HIS A 105 0.69 13.59 0.79
N LYS A 106 0.45 14.55 -0.11
CA LYS A 106 -0.48 15.67 0.14
C LYS A 106 -1.91 15.17 0.25
N GLU A 107 -2.74 15.91 0.98
CA GLU A 107 -4.16 15.59 1.17
C GLU A 107 -4.90 15.38 -0.16
N ALA A 108 -4.61 16.22 -1.16
CA ALA A 108 -5.22 16.12 -2.49
C ALA A 108 -4.89 14.77 -3.15
N TYR A 109 -3.67 14.26 -3.02
CA TYR A 109 -3.27 12.97 -3.60
C TYR A 109 -3.97 11.80 -2.91
N ILE A 110 -4.06 11.84 -1.57
CA ILE A 110 -4.75 10.82 -0.78
C ILE A 110 -6.26 10.80 -1.13
N ASN A 111 -6.89 11.96 -1.22
CA ASN A 111 -8.29 12.06 -1.56
C ASN A 111 -8.56 11.55 -2.98
N ASN A 112 -7.73 11.93 -3.96
CA ASN A 112 -7.85 11.45 -5.33
C ASN A 112 -7.66 9.92 -5.42
N TYR A 113 -6.63 9.39 -4.74
CA TYR A 113 -6.41 7.96 -4.63
C TYR A 113 -7.65 7.21 -4.09
N LEU A 114 -8.25 7.71 -3.01
CA LEU A 114 -9.44 7.10 -2.41
C LEU A 114 -10.68 7.20 -3.31
N ASN A 115 -10.83 8.29 -4.06
CA ASN A 115 -11.93 8.45 -5.02
C ASN A 115 -11.82 7.45 -6.18
N GLU A 116 -10.62 7.27 -6.73
CA GLU A 116 -10.40 6.28 -7.79
C GLU A 116 -10.61 4.85 -7.27
N LEU A 117 -10.12 4.56 -6.06
CA LEU A 117 -10.33 3.27 -5.43
C LEU A 117 -11.83 2.99 -5.16
N ASP A 118 -12.61 4.00 -4.77
CA ASP A 118 -14.05 3.90 -4.58
C ASP A 118 -14.75 3.44 -5.88
N SER A 119 -14.36 4.04 -7.01
CA SER A 119 -14.88 3.67 -8.34
C SER A 119 -14.54 2.22 -8.71
N ILE A 120 -13.34 1.77 -8.39
CA ILE A 120 -12.89 0.39 -8.63
C ILE A 120 -13.69 -0.60 -7.76
N PHE A 121 -13.90 -0.29 -6.49
CA PHE A 121 -14.70 -1.14 -5.59
C PHE A 121 -16.15 -1.24 -6.03
N ASN A 122 -16.70 -0.22 -6.68
CA ASN A 122 -18.03 -0.31 -7.32
C ASN A 122 -18.06 -1.41 -8.39
N ILE A 123 -17.03 -1.51 -9.23
CA ILE A 123 -16.92 -2.58 -10.24
C ILE A 123 -16.74 -3.94 -9.57
N LEU A 124 -15.84 -4.04 -8.58
CA LEU A 124 -15.62 -5.27 -7.84
C LEU A 124 -16.89 -5.77 -7.15
N SER A 125 -17.76 -4.86 -6.66
CA SER A 125 -19.04 -5.27 -6.07
C SER A 125 -20.00 -5.89 -7.08
N LYS A 126 -19.95 -5.47 -8.35
CA LYS A 126 -20.70 -6.10 -9.43
C LYS A 126 -20.13 -7.48 -9.76
N CYS A 127 -18.80 -7.63 -9.70
CA CYS A 127 -18.17 -8.94 -9.86
C CYS A 127 -18.54 -9.90 -8.73
N ASP A 128 -18.61 -9.38 -7.50
CA ASP A 128 -18.98 -10.21 -6.32
C ASP A 128 -20.44 -10.67 -6.37
N ARG A 129 -21.33 -9.90 -7.01
CA ARG A 129 -22.72 -10.26 -7.29
C ARG A 129 -22.92 -11.04 -8.60
N GLU A 130 -21.84 -11.44 -9.26
CA GLU A 130 -21.86 -12.18 -10.53
C GLU A 130 -22.52 -11.41 -11.70
N GLU A 131 -22.67 -10.08 -11.59
CA GLU A 131 -23.17 -9.23 -12.69
C GLU A 131 -22.10 -9.02 -13.78
N ILE A 132 -20.81 -9.10 -13.39
CA ILE A 132 -19.66 -8.98 -14.28
C ILE A 132 -18.70 -10.13 -13.96
N ASN A 133 -18.23 -10.84 -14.97
CA ASN A 133 -17.17 -11.81 -14.77
C ASN A 133 -15.82 -11.09 -14.69
N ILE A 134 -15.12 -11.24 -13.56
CA ILE A 134 -13.83 -10.60 -13.31
C ILE A 134 -12.77 -10.99 -14.35
N ASP A 135 -12.82 -12.21 -14.89
CA ASP A 135 -11.84 -12.68 -15.86
C ASP A 135 -11.96 -11.94 -17.20
N ASP A 136 -13.15 -11.42 -17.55
CA ASP A 136 -13.39 -10.70 -18.81
C ASP A 136 -12.87 -9.26 -18.79
N ILE A 137 -12.54 -8.72 -17.60
CA ILE A 137 -12.07 -7.34 -17.41
C ILE A 137 -10.62 -7.22 -16.96
N LEU A 138 -9.91 -8.36 -16.83
CA LEU A 138 -8.48 -8.39 -16.59
C LEU A 138 -7.70 -8.27 -17.91
N ASP A 139 -6.76 -7.32 -17.99
CA ASP A 139 -5.90 -7.12 -19.17
C ASP A 139 -4.75 -8.14 -19.23
N GLY A 140 -4.53 -8.92 -18.19
CA GLY A 140 -3.41 -9.85 -18.09
C GLY A 140 -3.58 -10.92 -17.03
N PRO A 141 -2.55 -11.76 -16.82
CA PRO A 141 -2.64 -12.87 -15.88
C PRO A 141 -2.79 -12.41 -14.44
N VAL A 142 -3.50 -13.22 -13.65
CA VAL A 142 -3.67 -12.98 -12.21
C VAL A 142 -2.32 -13.01 -11.49
N CYS A 143 -2.12 -12.06 -10.59
CA CYS A 143 -0.88 -11.95 -9.81
C CYS A 143 -0.64 -13.18 -8.93
N HIS A 144 0.63 -13.52 -8.73
CA HIS A 144 1.03 -14.63 -7.85
C HIS A 144 0.78 -14.33 -6.36
N SER A 145 0.50 -15.37 -5.59
CA SER A 145 0.49 -15.33 -4.13
C SER A 145 1.81 -15.91 -3.60
N GLY A 146 2.53 -15.10 -2.78
CA GLY A 146 3.75 -15.53 -2.14
C GLY A 146 4.98 -15.51 -3.06
N PHE A 147 6.09 -16.03 -2.53
CA PHE A 147 7.36 -16.16 -3.24
C PHE A 147 7.48 -17.59 -3.76
N SER A 148 7.47 -17.76 -5.08
CA SER A 148 7.80 -19.03 -5.73
C SER A 148 8.86 -18.79 -6.79
N ARG A 149 9.79 -19.75 -6.95
CA ARG A 149 10.70 -19.73 -8.10
C ARG A 149 9.89 -19.98 -9.34
N LEU A 150 10.07 -19.13 -10.35
CA LEU A 150 9.61 -19.41 -11.71
C LEU A 150 10.62 -20.41 -12.29
N ASN A 151 10.23 -21.68 -12.31
CA ASN A 151 11.00 -22.74 -13.01
C ASN A 151 10.44 -22.89 -14.39
#